data_b9ef4d5f3e0231e1cb714f9df7f56fd5
#
_entry.id   b9ef4d5f3e0231e1cb714f9df7f56fd5
#
_cell.length_a   1.000
_cell.length_b   1.000
_cell.length_c   1.000
_cell.angle_alpha   90.00
_cell.angle_beta   90.00
_cell.angle_gamma   90.00
#
_symmetry.space_group_name_H-M   'P 1'
#
loop_
_entity.id
_entity.type
_entity.pdbx_description
1 polymer ?
#
loop_
_entity_poly.entity_id
_entity_poly.type
_entity_poly.pdbx_seq_one_letter_code
_entity_poly.pdbx_strand_id
1 'polypeptide(L)'
;MDIRPELYTKEAEHGKDLPVAATTMSRKEKKELCQFLHSVKFPSGYGSNFARLVSMKELKLNFAMMKSHDCHVLMTSVLPVAIRNVLPVKVRETIMSLCFFFNAIEQKVIDDKLLTALDRRLQETLCLMEAFFPPSFFDIMVHLTVHLVQEIHYLGPSYLHQMFPYERYMGILKSFVNNCKYLEETSSVDTGPRRLLSHR
;
A
#
# COMPACT_ATOMS: atom_id res chain seq x y z
N MET A 1 10.14 13.11 29.97
CA MET A 1 9.88 12.85 28.54
C MET A 1 9.74 14.21 27.89
N ASP A 2 10.75 14.65 27.16
CA ASP A 2 10.66 15.89 26.40
C ASP A 2 9.77 15.65 25.19
N ILE A 3 8.56 16.19 25.26
CA ILE A 3 7.67 16.28 24.10
C ILE A 3 8.41 17.15 23.09
N ARG A 4 8.49 16.68 21.86
CA ARG A 4 9.18 17.37 20.77
C ARG A 4 8.72 18.83 20.69
N PRO A 5 9.62 19.81 20.82
CA PRO A 5 9.24 21.23 20.86
C PRO A 5 8.60 21.70 19.54
N GLU A 6 8.91 21.03 18.43
CA GLU A 6 8.28 21.30 17.13
C GLU A 6 6.79 20.96 17.07
N LEU A 7 6.26 20.20 18.03
CA LEU A 7 4.84 19.86 18.12
C LEU A 7 4.03 20.80 19.03
N TYR A 8 4.69 21.77 19.69
CA TYR A 8 3.97 22.75 20.49
C TYR A 8 3.15 23.70 19.61
N THR A 9 1.93 23.95 20.06
CA THR A 9 1.07 24.97 19.44
C THR A 9 1.70 26.35 19.59
N LYS A 10 1.73 27.12 18.51
CA LYS A 10 2.09 28.52 18.55
C LYS A 10 0.86 29.36 18.79
N GLU A 11 0.95 30.34 19.68
CA GLU A 11 -0.13 31.32 19.86
C GLU A 11 -0.18 32.23 18.62
N ALA A 12 -1.34 32.25 17.95
CA ALA A 12 -1.63 33.12 16.83
C ALA A 12 -2.74 34.13 17.25
N GLU A 13 -2.85 35.24 16.54
CA GLU A 13 -3.82 36.31 16.85
C GLU A 13 -5.28 35.84 16.90
N HIS A 14 -5.62 34.69 16.28
CA HIS A 14 -6.97 34.14 16.21
C HIS A 14 -7.09 32.67 16.69
N GLY A 15 -6.17 32.21 17.57
CA GLY A 15 -6.22 30.87 18.14
C GLY A 15 -4.85 30.21 18.21
N LYS A 16 -4.85 28.89 18.45
CA LYS A 16 -3.62 28.09 18.50
C LYS A 16 -3.34 27.48 17.13
N ASP A 17 -2.27 27.91 16.48
CA ASP A 17 -1.80 27.28 15.25
C ASP A 17 -1.00 26.02 15.58
N LEU A 18 -1.37 24.92 14.92
CA LEU A 18 -0.61 23.68 14.94
C LEU A 18 0.56 23.78 13.95
N PRO A 19 1.76 23.38 14.35
CA PRO A 19 2.89 23.33 13.42
C PRO A 19 2.62 22.37 12.27
N VAL A 20 3.12 22.71 11.08
CA VAL A 20 3.00 21.87 9.90
C VAL A 20 3.81 20.59 10.13
N ALA A 21 3.16 19.43 9.99
CA ALA A 21 3.84 18.15 10.15
C ALA A 21 4.93 17.96 9.07
N ALA A 22 6.03 17.29 9.44
CA ALA A 22 7.14 16.99 8.53
C ALA A 22 6.70 16.16 7.30
N THR A 23 5.57 15.47 7.40
CA THR A 23 4.95 14.68 6.33
C THR A 23 4.02 15.48 5.43
N THR A 24 3.79 16.77 5.75
CA THR A 24 2.89 17.61 4.96
C THR A 24 3.59 18.13 3.70
N MET A 25 3.07 17.72 2.55
CA MET A 25 3.56 18.17 1.26
C MET A 25 3.04 19.57 0.94
N SER A 26 3.91 20.43 0.39
CA SER A 26 3.54 21.70 -0.21
C SER A 26 2.63 21.49 -1.45
N ARG A 27 1.92 22.54 -1.88
CA ARG A 27 1.08 22.48 -3.07
C ARG A 27 1.89 22.14 -4.34
N LYS A 28 3.14 22.59 -4.41
CA LYS A 28 4.06 22.29 -5.52
C LYS A 28 4.40 20.80 -5.55
N GLU A 29 4.81 20.24 -4.42
CA GLU A 29 5.14 18.84 -4.28
C GLU A 29 3.94 17.93 -4.56
N LYS A 30 2.74 18.29 -4.06
CA LYS A 30 1.50 17.58 -4.40
C LYS A 30 1.22 17.57 -5.90
N LYS A 31 1.47 18.70 -6.57
CA LYS A 31 1.30 18.80 -8.02
C LYS A 31 2.29 17.91 -8.77
N GLU A 32 3.55 17.94 -8.39
CA GLU A 32 4.61 17.11 -8.99
C GLU A 32 4.30 15.61 -8.81
N LEU A 33 3.92 15.20 -7.59
CA LEU A 33 3.50 13.84 -7.29
C LEU A 33 2.30 13.40 -8.14
N CYS A 34 1.25 14.22 -8.20
CA CYS A 34 0.05 13.93 -8.98
C CYS A 34 0.35 13.85 -10.49
N GLN A 35 1.19 14.74 -11.01
CA GLN A 35 1.62 14.73 -12.41
C GLN A 35 2.40 13.45 -12.73
N PHE A 36 3.33 13.07 -11.86
CA PHE A 36 4.07 11.83 -12.01
C PHE A 36 3.12 10.62 -12.05
N LEU A 37 2.27 10.46 -11.03
CA LEU A 37 1.32 9.35 -10.95
C LEU A 37 0.35 9.30 -12.14
N HIS A 38 -0.07 10.46 -12.65
CA HIS A 38 -0.92 10.55 -13.84
C HIS A 38 -0.18 10.13 -15.12
N SER A 39 1.13 10.35 -15.19
CA SER A 39 1.96 10.04 -16.37
C SER A 39 2.43 8.59 -16.42
N VAL A 40 2.41 7.87 -15.30
CA VAL A 40 2.89 6.48 -15.24
C VAL A 40 2.04 5.57 -16.12
N LYS A 41 2.71 4.87 -17.01
CA LYS A 41 2.09 3.86 -17.89
C LYS A 41 2.71 2.51 -17.61
N PHE A 42 1.88 1.51 -17.42
CA PHE A 42 2.30 0.13 -17.27
C PHE A 42 2.10 -0.66 -18.55
N PRO A 43 2.91 -1.69 -18.80
CA PRO A 43 2.66 -2.65 -19.85
C PRO A 43 1.27 -3.28 -19.73
N SER A 44 0.69 -3.67 -20.86
CA SER A 44 -0.62 -4.33 -20.88
C SER A 44 -0.60 -5.58 -19.98
N GLY A 45 -1.61 -5.69 -19.10
CA GLY A 45 -1.77 -6.81 -18.17
C GLY A 45 -0.95 -6.75 -16.88
N TYR A 46 -0.06 -5.78 -16.72
CA TYR A 46 0.80 -5.68 -15.53
C TYR A 46 0.19 -4.88 -14.39
N GLY A 47 -0.53 -3.83 -14.67
CA GLY A 47 -0.93 -2.93 -13.61
C GLY A 47 -2.12 -2.05 -13.93
N SER A 48 -2.46 -1.29 -12.93
CA SER A 48 -3.58 -0.39 -12.94
C SER A 48 -3.26 0.92 -13.60
N ASN A 49 -4.26 1.55 -14.13
CA ASN A 49 -4.16 2.90 -14.66
C ASN A 49 -4.23 3.91 -13.51
N PHE A 50 -3.09 4.36 -13.00
CA PHE A 50 -3.03 5.36 -11.93
C PHE A 50 -3.60 6.71 -12.36
N ALA A 51 -3.61 7.05 -13.65
CA ALA A 51 -4.17 8.29 -14.14
C ALA A 51 -5.65 8.47 -13.74
N ARG A 52 -6.43 7.37 -13.68
CA ARG A 52 -7.85 7.40 -13.25
C ARG A 52 -8.02 7.67 -11.75
N LEU A 53 -6.98 7.38 -10.95
CA LEU A 53 -7.01 7.49 -9.49
C LEU A 53 -6.59 8.88 -9.01
N VAL A 54 -6.01 9.69 -9.89
CA VAL A 54 -5.47 11.01 -9.56
C VAL A 54 -6.42 12.12 -9.97
N SER A 55 -6.86 12.93 -9.02
CA SER A 55 -7.56 14.18 -9.29
C SER A 55 -6.58 15.34 -9.42
N MET A 56 -6.35 15.77 -10.67
CA MET A 56 -5.47 16.91 -10.94
C MET A 56 -6.05 18.25 -10.47
N LYS A 57 -7.38 18.36 -10.31
CA LYS A 57 -8.05 19.56 -9.79
C LYS A 57 -7.81 19.72 -8.28
N GLU A 58 -7.97 18.62 -7.55
CA GLU A 58 -7.85 18.60 -6.10
C GLU A 58 -6.45 18.25 -5.60
N LEU A 59 -5.54 17.88 -6.52
CA LEU A 59 -4.17 17.43 -6.23
C LEU A 59 -4.14 16.33 -5.16
N LYS A 60 -4.96 15.30 -5.38
CA LYS A 60 -5.04 14.15 -4.48
C LYS A 60 -5.20 12.83 -5.22
N LEU A 61 -4.80 11.75 -4.57
CA LEU A 61 -5.02 10.38 -4.98
C LEU A 61 -6.32 9.88 -4.34
N ASN A 62 -7.20 9.27 -5.14
CA ASN A 62 -8.45 8.71 -4.66
C ASN A 62 -8.24 7.26 -4.19
N PHE A 63 -7.94 7.10 -2.92
CA PHE A 63 -7.71 5.79 -2.31
C PHE A 63 -8.96 4.89 -2.32
N ALA A 64 -10.15 5.45 -2.27
CA ALA A 64 -11.40 4.67 -2.29
C ALA A 64 -11.62 3.90 -3.61
N MET A 65 -10.97 4.33 -4.69
CA MET A 65 -11.04 3.67 -5.98
C MET A 65 -9.88 2.68 -6.23
N MET A 66 -8.92 2.60 -5.31
CA MET A 66 -7.78 1.69 -5.43
C MET A 66 -8.20 0.26 -5.10
N LYS A 67 -7.74 -0.67 -5.91
CA LYS A 67 -7.84 -2.10 -5.63
C LYS A 67 -6.61 -2.56 -4.83
N SER A 68 -6.70 -3.70 -4.16
CA SER A 68 -5.57 -4.29 -3.42
C SER A 68 -4.31 -4.38 -4.27
N HIS A 69 -4.44 -4.81 -5.52
CA HIS A 69 -3.32 -4.86 -6.48
C HIS A 69 -2.73 -3.48 -6.80
N ASP A 70 -3.55 -2.43 -6.88
CA ASP A 70 -3.07 -1.06 -7.10
C ASP A 70 -2.23 -0.57 -5.93
N CYS A 71 -2.65 -0.88 -4.70
CA CYS A 71 -1.91 -0.57 -3.48
C CYS A 71 -0.56 -1.29 -3.46
N HIS A 72 -0.56 -2.57 -3.82
CA HIS A 72 0.66 -3.37 -3.93
C HIS A 72 1.64 -2.77 -4.94
N VAL A 73 1.22 -2.51 -6.17
CA VAL A 73 2.06 -1.90 -7.21
C VAL A 73 2.53 -0.49 -6.81
N LEU A 74 1.65 0.29 -6.15
CA LEU A 74 2.03 1.60 -5.63
C LEU A 74 3.18 1.47 -4.63
N MET A 75 3.04 0.61 -3.64
CA MET A 75 4.02 0.47 -2.57
C MET A 75 5.35 -0.11 -3.06
N THR A 76 5.32 -1.17 -3.86
CA THR A 76 6.53 -1.90 -4.25
C THR A 76 7.32 -1.23 -5.38
N SER A 77 6.64 -0.50 -6.28
CA SER A 77 7.28 -0.03 -7.52
C SER A 77 7.16 1.47 -7.76
N VAL A 78 6.00 2.05 -7.52
CA VAL A 78 5.70 3.42 -7.97
C VAL A 78 6.10 4.45 -6.91
N LEU A 79 5.74 4.24 -5.66
CA LEU A 79 5.94 5.19 -4.57
C LEU A 79 7.42 5.55 -4.35
N PRO A 80 8.37 4.60 -4.35
CA PRO A 80 9.79 4.92 -4.20
C PRO A 80 10.32 5.89 -5.25
N VAL A 81 9.78 5.80 -6.46
CA VAL A 81 10.16 6.70 -7.56
C VAL A 81 9.42 8.04 -7.46
N ALA A 82 8.13 7.99 -7.14
CA ALA A 82 7.24 9.14 -7.07
C ALA A 82 7.68 10.18 -6.03
N ILE A 83 8.21 9.71 -4.88
CA ILE A 83 8.60 10.59 -3.76
C ILE A 83 10.04 11.08 -3.81
N ARG A 84 10.79 10.77 -4.88
CA ARG A 84 12.24 11.07 -4.98
C ARG A 84 12.59 12.53 -4.68
N ASN A 85 11.78 13.45 -5.18
CA ASN A 85 12.00 14.90 -5.04
C ASN A 85 10.93 15.56 -4.16
N VAL A 86 10.14 14.76 -3.46
CA VAL A 86 9.04 15.19 -2.62
C VAL A 86 9.38 14.83 -1.18
N LEU A 87 8.96 15.63 -0.21
CA LEU A 87 9.20 15.43 1.21
C LEU A 87 10.66 15.65 1.67
N PRO A 88 10.87 15.96 2.95
CA PRO A 88 12.19 16.02 3.56
C PRO A 88 12.95 14.69 3.45
N VAL A 89 14.27 14.77 3.30
CA VAL A 89 15.13 13.60 3.03
C VAL A 89 14.88 12.45 4.00
N LYS A 90 14.87 12.73 5.31
CA LYS A 90 14.69 11.70 6.35
C LYS A 90 13.33 11.01 6.27
N VAL A 91 12.25 11.76 6.04
CA VAL A 91 10.89 11.22 5.89
C VAL A 91 10.82 10.34 4.65
N ARG A 92 11.38 10.82 3.54
CA ARG A 92 11.44 10.08 2.27
C ARG A 92 12.20 8.76 2.41
N GLU A 93 13.39 8.79 3.01
CA GLU A 93 14.22 7.60 3.25
C GLU A 93 13.48 6.57 4.12
N THR A 94 12.75 7.01 5.14
CA THR A 94 11.93 6.15 5.98
C THR A 94 10.84 5.46 5.19
N ILE A 95 10.09 6.20 4.35
CA ILE A 95 9.05 5.62 3.49
C ILE A 95 9.67 4.67 2.47
N MET A 96 10.78 5.05 1.84
CA MET A 96 11.47 4.19 0.88
C MET A 96 11.98 2.91 1.53
N SER A 97 12.48 2.97 2.77
CA SER A 97 12.92 1.78 3.51
C SER A 97 11.77 0.79 3.72
N LEU A 98 10.57 1.30 4.07
CA LEU A 98 9.37 0.47 4.18
C LEU A 98 8.98 -0.16 2.83
N CYS A 99 9.01 0.62 1.75
CA CYS A 99 8.74 0.10 0.40
C CYS A 99 9.73 -0.99 -0.01
N PHE A 100 11.02 -0.82 0.28
CA PHE A 100 12.04 -1.84 0.03
C PHE A 100 11.83 -3.10 0.84
N PHE A 101 11.40 -2.97 2.10
CA PHE A 101 11.04 -4.11 2.93
C PHE A 101 9.93 -4.94 2.27
N PHE A 102 8.81 -4.32 1.89
CA PHE A 102 7.71 -5.02 1.22
C PHE A 102 8.15 -5.65 -0.11
N ASN A 103 8.94 -4.95 -0.91
CA ASN A 103 9.47 -5.51 -2.15
C ASN A 103 10.36 -6.74 -1.89
N ALA A 104 11.17 -6.73 -0.83
CA ALA A 104 12.06 -7.83 -0.50
C ALA A 104 11.32 -9.09 -0.03
N ILE A 105 10.28 -8.95 0.80
CA ILE A 105 9.51 -10.10 1.31
C ILE A 105 8.58 -10.72 0.26
N GLU A 106 8.29 -10.01 -0.81
CA GLU A 106 7.43 -10.49 -1.90
C GLU A 106 8.20 -11.19 -3.02
N GLN A 107 9.52 -11.33 -2.89
CA GLN A 107 10.31 -12.09 -3.85
C GLN A 107 9.93 -13.57 -3.81
N LYS A 108 9.97 -14.22 -4.97
CA LYS A 108 9.69 -15.66 -5.10
C LYS A 108 10.72 -16.54 -4.38
N VAL A 109 11.94 -16.06 -4.31
CA VAL A 109 13.05 -16.73 -3.63
C VAL A 109 13.63 -15.75 -2.63
N ILE A 110 13.63 -16.12 -1.36
CA ILE A 110 14.14 -15.31 -0.26
C ILE A 110 15.31 -16.04 0.36
N ASP A 111 16.43 -15.35 0.51
CA ASP A 111 17.59 -15.88 1.26
C ASP A 111 17.33 -15.70 2.76
N ASP A 112 17.38 -16.80 3.51
CA ASP A 112 17.16 -16.81 4.96
C ASP A 112 18.15 -15.88 5.71
N LYS A 113 19.38 -15.75 5.21
CA LYS A 113 20.36 -14.82 5.79
C LYS A 113 19.94 -13.35 5.68
N LEU A 114 19.18 -13.01 4.64
CA LEU A 114 18.66 -11.65 4.45
C LEU A 114 17.48 -11.35 5.38
N LEU A 115 16.72 -12.34 5.81
CA LEU A 115 15.54 -12.14 6.65
C LEU A 115 15.89 -11.48 7.99
N THR A 116 16.95 -11.90 8.66
CA THR A 116 17.41 -11.28 9.91
C THR A 116 17.82 -9.82 9.73
N ALA A 117 18.46 -9.50 8.61
CA ALA A 117 18.83 -8.11 8.31
C ALA A 117 17.60 -7.27 7.95
N LEU A 118 16.63 -7.84 7.26
CA LEU A 118 15.37 -7.20 6.94
C LEU A 118 14.54 -6.90 8.18
N ASP A 119 14.48 -7.85 9.14
CA ASP A 119 13.77 -7.66 10.40
C ASP A 119 14.35 -6.47 11.19
N ARG A 120 15.67 -6.43 11.38
CA ARG A 120 16.32 -5.30 12.06
C ARG A 120 16.03 -3.97 11.36
N ARG A 121 16.16 -3.95 10.03
CA ARG A 121 15.91 -2.74 9.25
C ARG A 121 14.45 -2.30 9.33
N LEU A 122 13.50 -3.23 9.39
CA LEU A 122 12.09 -2.91 9.61
C LEU A 122 11.87 -2.25 10.96
N GLN A 123 12.43 -2.82 12.04
CA GLN A 123 12.32 -2.26 13.38
C GLN A 123 12.88 -0.84 13.45
N GLU A 124 14.07 -0.60 12.88
CA GLU A 124 14.66 0.74 12.76
C GLU A 124 13.74 1.69 11.96
N THR A 125 13.15 1.21 10.88
CA THR A 125 12.23 1.98 10.05
C THR A 125 10.97 2.38 10.80
N LEU A 126 10.37 1.45 11.57
CA LEU A 126 9.18 1.74 12.38
C LEU A 126 9.48 2.75 13.50
N CYS A 127 10.64 2.65 14.17
CA CYS A 127 11.08 3.65 15.13
C CYS A 127 11.24 5.04 14.49
N LEU A 128 11.80 5.10 13.27
CA LEU A 128 11.90 6.37 12.53
C LEU A 128 10.52 6.89 12.12
N MET A 129 9.58 6.00 11.77
CA MET A 129 8.22 6.40 11.46
C MET A 129 7.54 7.05 12.68
N GLU A 130 7.72 6.50 13.88
CA GLU A 130 7.22 7.14 15.12
C GLU A 130 7.77 8.56 15.30
N ALA A 131 8.95 8.84 14.78
CA ALA A 131 9.53 10.17 14.83
C ALA A 131 8.84 11.19 13.89
N PHE A 132 8.22 10.75 12.80
CA PHE A 132 7.69 11.65 11.77
C PHE A 132 6.16 11.61 11.63
N PHE A 133 5.54 10.47 11.94
CA PHE A 133 4.10 10.29 11.76
C PHE A 133 3.34 10.48 13.09
N PRO A 134 2.07 10.93 13.03
CA PRO A 134 1.27 11.06 14.22
C PRO A 134 0.90 9.70 14.82
N PRO A 135 0.60 9.62 16.13
CA PRO A 135 0.22 8.36 16.78
C PRO A 135 -0.99 7.66 16.12
N SER A 136 -1.90 8.40 15.54
CA SER A 136 -3.06 7.86 14.81
C SER A 136 -2.71 7.06 13.55
N PHE A 137 -1.47 7.17 13.08
CA PHE A 137 -0.96 6.36 11.97
C PHE A 137 -0.65 4.92 12.38
N PHE A 138 -0.31 4.71 13.65
CA PHE A 138 0.13 3.42 14.19
C PHE A 138 -1.08 2.60 14.63
N ASP A 139 -1.75 2.01 13.65
CA ASP A 139 -2.83 1.06 13.85
C ASP A 139 -2.33 -0.39 13.88
N ILE A 140 -3.27 -1.33 13.99
CA ILE A 140 -2.97 -2.76 14.00
C ILE A 140 -2.23 -3.22 12.74
N MET A 141 -2.44 -2.58 11.59
CA MET A 141 -1.80 -2.96 10.33
C MET A 141 -0.31 -2.68 10.35
N VAL A 142 0.11 -1.55 10.96
CA VAL A 142 1.53 -1.24 11.16
C VAL A 142 2.16 -2.23 12.14
N HIS A 143 1.46 -2.57 13.23
CA HIS A 143 1.92 -3.57 14.18
C HIS A 143 2.14 -4.95 13.52
N LEU A 144 1.20 -5.39 12.68
CA LEU A 144 1.30 -6.70 12.01
C LEU A 144 2.54 -6.81 11.11
N THR A 145 3.09 -5.71 10.61
CA THR A 145 4.31 -5.76 9.80
C THR A 145 5.51 -6.35 10.54
N VAL A 146 5.55 -6.18 11.88
CA VAL A 146 6.63 -6.73 12.74
C VAL A 146 6.67 -8.26 12.70
N HIS A 147 5.53 -8.91 12.47
CA HIS A 147 5.42 -10.37 12.48
C HIS A 147 5.70 -11.01 11.12
N LEU A 148 5.72 -10.22 10.02
CA LEU A 148 5.85 -10.74 8.66
C LEU A 148 7.13 -11.54 8.44
N VAL A 149 8.26 -11.13 9.01
CA VAL A 149 9.53 -11.85 8.84
C VAL A 149 9.45 -13.22 9.53
N GLN A 150 8.86 -13.27 10.72
CA GLN A 150 8.68 -14.52 11.45
C GLN A 150 7.70 -15.46 10.72
N GLU A 151 6.65 -14.92 10.14
CA GLU A 151 5.71 -15.70 9.32
C GLU A 151 6.38 -16.30 8.08
N ILE A 152 7.29 -15.56 7.44
CA ILE A 152 8.05 -16.06 6.29
C ILE A 152 8.94 -17.24 6.69
N HIS A 153 9.55 -17.21 7.87
CA HIS A 153 10.32 -18.35 8.38
C HIS A 153 9.46 -19.61 8.55
N TYR A 154 8.20 -19.47 8.96
CA TYR A 154 7.31 -20.62 9.19
C TYR A 154 6.59 -21.08 7.93
N LEU A 155 6.17 -20.16 7.09
CA LEU A 155 5.23 -20.41 6.00
C LEU A 155 5.87 -20.26 4.60
N GLY A 156 7.10 -19.76 4.53
CA GLY A 156 7.76 -19.44 3.26
C GLY A 156 7.41 -18.07 2.70
N PRO A 157 7.81 -17.77 1.45
CA PRO A 157 7.66 -16.47 0.84
C PRO A 157 6.23 -15.96 0.81
N SER A 158 6.02 -14.70 1.17
CA SER A 158 4.70 -14.05 1.28
C SER A 158 3.85 -14.19 0.01
N TYR A 159 4.48 -14.19 -1.16
CA TYR A 159 3.76 -14.29 -2.44
C TYR A 159 2.96 -15.60 -2.58
N LEU A 160 3.35 -16.67 -1.89
CA LEU A 160 2.63 -17.96 -1.89
C LEU A 160 1.32 -17.90 -1.09
N HIS A 161 1.22 -16.93 -0.17
CA HIS A 161 0.08 -16.77 0.74
C HIS A 161 -0.83 -15.60 0.33
N GLN A 162 -0.54 -14.95 -0.81
CA GLN A 162 -1.36 -13.87 -1.32
C GLN A 162 -2.75 -14.35 -1.70
N MET A 163 -3.77 -13.65 -1.24
CA MET A 163 -5.17 -14.00 -1.47
C MET A 163 -5.70 -13.56 -2.85
N PHE A 164 -4.94 -12.81 -3.65
CA PHE A 164 -5.37 -12.33 -4.97
C PHE A 164 -5.92 -13.41 -5.93
N PRO A 165 -5.31 -14.62 -6.03
CA PRO A 165 -5.86 -15.69 -6.86
C PRO A 165 -7.22 -16.15 -6.36
N TYR A 166 -7.38 -16.28 -5.03
CA TYR A 166 -8.62 -16.71 -4.39
C TYR A 166 -9.71 -15.65 -4.52
N GLU A 167 -9.39 -14.36 -4.30
CA GLU A 167 -10.33 -13.26 -4.51
C GLU A 167 -10.85 -13.23 -5.95
N ARG A 168 -9.96 -13.43 -6.93
CA ARG A 168 -10.34 -13.50 -8.33
C ARG A 168 -11.26 -14.68 -8.61
N TYR A 169 -10.93 -15.85 -8.06
CA TYR A 169 -11.76 -17.05 -8.21
C TYR A 169 -13.12 -16.89 -7.54
N MET A 170 -13.16 -16.34 -6.33
CA MET A 170 -14.42 -16.00 -5.65
C MET A 170 -15.25 -15.01 -6.45
N GLY A 171 -14.62 -14.05 -7.12
CA GLY A 171 -15.28 -13.13 -8.06
C GLY A 171 -15.95 -13.86 -9.23
N ILE A 172 -15.29 -14.88 -9.79
CA ILE A 172 -15.85 -15.74 -10.83
C ILE A 172 -17.04 -16.53 -10.29
N LEU A 173 -16.88 -17.21 -9.14
CA LEU A 173 -17.97 -17.95 -8.51
C LEU A 173 -19.18 -17.06 -8.22
N LYS A 174 -18.94 -15.88 -7.70
CA LYS A 174 -20.00 -14.88 -7.43
C LYS A 174 -20.74 -14.47 -8.70
N SER A 175 -20.09 -14.44 -9.86
CA SER A 175 -20.75 -14.11 -11.13
C SER A 175 -21.73 -15.17 -11.60
N PHE A 176 -21.62 -16.41 -11.12
CA PHE A 176 -22.57 -17.49 -11.40
C PHE A 176 -23.81 -17.45 -10.50
N VAL A 177 -23.77 -16.67 -9.42
CA VAL A 177 -24.91 -16.56 -8.50
C VAL A 177 -25.90 -15.53 -9.05
N ASN A 178 -26.97 -16.02 -9.68
CA ASN A 178 -28.04 -15.18 -10.23
C ASN A 178 -29.07 -14.76 -9.16
N ASN A 179 -29.21 -15.51 -8.07
CA ASN A 179 -30.17 -15.25 -7.01
C ASN A 179 -29.52 -15.44 -5.62
N CYS A 180 -29.27 -14.34 -4.92
CA CYS A 180 -28.66 -14.37 -3.58
C CYS A 180 -29.54 -15.05 -2.51
N LYS A 181 -30.83 -15.27 -2.78
CA LYS A 181 -31.76 -15.92 -1.84
C LYS A 181 -31.68 -17.46 -1.88
N TYR A 182 -31.21 -18.03 -2.99
CA TYR A 182 -31.13 -19.48 -3.22
C TYR A 182 -29.75 -19.81 -3.79
N LEU A 183 -28.71 -19.60 -2.98
CA LEU A 183 -27.31 -19.78 -3.36
C LEU A 183 -26.97 -21.21 -3.79
N GLU A 184 -27.55 -22.19 -3.10
CA GLU A 184 -27.28 -23.62 -3.33
C GLU A 184 -27.86 -24.12 -4.67
N GLU A 185 -29.05 -23.67 -5.05
CA GLU A 185 -29.69 -24.04 -6.30
C GLU A 185 -29.02 -23.40 -7.52
N THR A 186 -28.55 -22.17 -7.38
CA THR A 186 -27.94 -21.40 -8.50
C THR A 186 -26.53 -21.88 -8.81
N SER A 187 -25.78 -22.33 -7.81
CA SER A 187 -24.40 -22.82 -8.00
C SER A 187 -24.34 -24.19 -8.62
N SER A 188 -25.38 -25.04 -8.44
CA SER A 188 -25.43 -26.39 -8.98
C SER A 188 -25.81 -26.45 -10.47
N VAL A 189 -26.52 -25.45 -10.99
CA VAL A 189 -27.02 -25.41 -12.37
C VAL A 189 -25.96 -24.91 -13.38
N ASP A 190 -25.04 -24.07 -12.97
CA ASP A 190 -24.09 -23.38 -13.88
C ASP A 190 -22.68 -24.02 -13.92
N THR A 191 -22.40 -25.04 -13.11
CA THR A 191 -21.10 -25.75 -13.11
C THR A 191 -20.96 -26.81 -14.20
N GLY A 192 -21.83 -26.81 -15.23
CA GLY A 192 -21.70 -27.69 -16.40
C GLY A 192 -20.42 -27.38 -17.20
N PRO A 193 -19.70 -28.42 -17.67
CA PRO A 193 -18.36 -28.28 -18.29
C PRO A 193 -18.32 -27.48 -19.60
N ARG A 194 -19.45 -26.98 -20.08
CA ARG A 194 -19.53 -26.26 -21.37
C ARG A 194 -19.21 -24.75 -21.30
N ARG A 195 -19.17 -24.11 -20.13
CA ARG A 195 -18.88 -22.66 -20.01
C ARG A 195 -17.45 -22.29 -19.60
N LEU A 196 -16.66 -23.26 -19.15
CA LEU A 196 -15.27 -23.01 -18.78
C LEU A 196 -14.32 -22.83 -19.98
N LEU A 197 -14.77 -23.15 -21.21
CA LEU A 197 -13.93 -23.10 -22.41
C LEU A 197 -14.16 -21.88 -23.32
N SER A 198 -15.03 -20.93 -22.96
CA SER A 198 -15.37 -19.79 -23.82
C SER A 198 -14.73 -18.45 -23.44
N HIS A 199 -13.85 -18.43 -22.44
CA HIS A 199 -13.06 -17.23 -22.12
C HIS A 199 -11.58 -17.49 -22.41
N ARG A 200 -11.23 -17.34 -23.67
CA ARG A 200 -9.86 -17.03 -24.11
C ARG A 200 -9.69 -15.52 -24.21
#